data_9b29c9c3765a34d6b4c2b5f029b32ca7
#
_entry.id   9b29c9c3765a34d6b4c2b5f029b32ca7
#
_cell.length_a   1.000
_cell.length_b   1.000
_cell.length_c   1.000
_cell.angle_alpha   90.00
_cell.angle_beta   90.00
_cell.angle_gamma   90.00
#
_symmetry.space_group_name_H-M   'P 1'
#
loop_
_entity.id
_entity.type
_entity.pdbx_description
1 polymer ?
#
loop_
_entity_poly.entity_id
_entity_poly.type
_entity_poly.pdbx_seq_one_letter_code
_entity_poly.pdbx_strand_id
1 'polypeptide(L)'
;MTLNTTALHDLSVVELAAGLRGKQFSAVEAAQHFLARAKAHQNLGAYVALNEDATLAQAQAADARIAAGTAGALEGVPIAHKDIFVTQAFPSTAGSKMLAGYQSPFDATVVTKLAEAGAVTLGKLNCDEFAMGSAN
;
A
#
# COMPACT_ATOMS: atom_id res chain seq x y z
N MET A 1 -27.21 14.41 -15.16
CA MET A 1 -25.76 14.16 -15.20
C MET A 1 -25.48 12.90 -14.39
N THR A 2 -25.32 11.79 -15.05
CA THR A 2 -24.81 10.59 -14.39
C THR A 2 -23.33 10.83 -14.16
N LEU A 3 -22.94 11.12 -12.92
CA LEU A 3 -21.56 11.02 -12.50
C LEU A 3 -21.15 9.56 -12.71
N ASN A 4 -20.37 9.33 -13.74
CA ASN A 4 -19.72 8.04 -13.95
C ASN A 4 -18.68 7.92 -12.83
N THR A 5 -19.12 7.49 -11.64
CA THR A 5 -18.25 7.28 -10.49
C THR A 5 -17.46 6.01 -10.77
N THR A 6 -16.40 6.16 -11.55
CA THR A 6 -15.38 5.10 -11.69
C THR A 6 -14.89 4.76 -10.29
N ALA A 7 -14.97 3.49 -9.92
CA ALA A 7 -14.52 3.07 -8.60
C ALA A 7 -12.99 3.29 -8.48
N LEU A 8 -12.51 3.64 -7.29
CA LEU A 8 -11.08 3.95 -7.08
C LEU A 8 -10.15 2.83 -7.56
N HIS A 9 -10.59 1.58 -7.47
CA HIS A 9 -9.78 0.43 -7.90
C HIS A 9 -9.75 0.21 -9.42
N ASP A 10 -10.53 0.94 -10.19
CA ASP A 10 -10.50 0.92 -11.65
C ASP A 10 -9.60 2.03 -12.22
N LEU A 11 -9.13 2.93 -11.36
CA LEU A 11 -8.23 4.01 -11.74
C LEU A 11 -6.79 3.50 -11.88
N SER A 12 -6.09 4.01 -12.87
CA SER A 12 -4.64 3.84 -12.99
C SER A 12 -3.90 4.61 -11.89
N VAL A 13 -2.62 4.29 -11.68
CA VAL A 13 -1.76 5.03 -10.72
C VAL A 13 -1.73 6.54 -11.05
N VAL A 14 -1.68 6.88 -12.33
CA VAL A 14 -1.66 8.29 -12.77
C VAL A 14 -2.96 8.99 -12.40
N GLU A 15 -4.10 8.33 -12.63
CA GLU A 15 -5.42 8.87 -12.28
C GLU A 15 -5.62 8.99 -10.78
N LEU A 16 -5.17 8.00 -9.99
CA LEU A 16 -5.16 8.07 -8.53
C LEU A 16 -4.33 9.25 -8.04
N ALA A 17 -3.11 9.41 -8.54
CA ALA A 17 -2.23 10.52 -8.15
C ALA A 17 -2.84 11.88 -8.53
N ALA A 18 -3.46 11.99 -9.70
CA ALA A 18 -4.14 13.22 -10.14
C ALA A 18 -5.36 13.54 -9.27
N GLY A 19 -6.18 12.52 -8.96
CA GLY A 19 -7.37 12.67 -8.10
C GLY A 19 -7.01 13.13 -6.69
N LEU A 20 -5.95 12.57 -6.11
CA LEU A 20 -5.43 12.95 -4.78
C LEU A 20 -4.94 14.40 -4.78
N ARG A 21 -4.12 14.80 -5.76
CA ARG A 21 -3.66 16.19 -5.90
C ARG A 21 -4.80 17.16 -6.13
N GLY A 22 -5.79 16.75 -6.92
CA GLY A 22 -6.99 17.53 -7.20
C GLY A 22 -8.00 17.54 -6.06
N LYS A 23 -7.71 16.82 -4.95
CA LYS A 23 -8.59 16.70 -3.78
C LYS A 23 -9.99 16.19 -4.13
N GLN A 24 -10.08 15.33 -5.14
CA GLN A 24 -11.32 14.65 -5.51
C GLN A 24 -11.71 13.58 -4.48
N PHE A 25 -10.71 12.99 -3.84
CA PHE A 25 -10.80 12.08 -2.69
C PHE A 25 -9.52 12.23 -1.87
N SER A 26 -9.56 11.82 -0.61
CA SER A 26 -8.40 11.85 0.28
C SER A 26 -7.58 10.56 0.20
N ALA A 27 -6.34 10.62 0.67
CA ALA A 27 -5.50 9.42 0.81
C ALA A 27 -6.10 8.44 1.83
N VAL A 28 -6.75 8.94 2.88
CA VAL A 28 -7.47 8.11 3.87
C VAL A 28 -8.62 7.37 3.20
N GLU A 29 -9.46 8.05 2.39
CA GLU A 29 -10.56 7.40 1.66
C GLU A 29 -10.04 6.34 0.68
N ALA A 30 -8.98 6.63 -0.06
CA ALA A 30 -8.34 5.66 -0.95
C ALA A 30 -7.81 4.44 -0.17
N ALA A 31 -7.07 4.65 0.92
CA ALA A 31 -6.54 3.58 1.76
C ALA A 31 -7.68 2.70 2.33
N GLN A 32 -8.74 3.31 2.86
CA GLN A 32 -9.89 2.59 3.38
C GLN A 32 -10.59 1.75 2.31
N HIS A 33 -10.76 2.29 1.11
CA HIS A 33 -11.34 1.58 -0.02
C HIS A 33 -10.55 0.30 -0.36
N PHE A 34 -9.23 0.41 -0.52
CA PHE A 34 -8.38 -0.72 -0.87
C PHE A 34 -8.22 -1.72 0.28
N LEU A 35 -8.16 -1.26 1.54
CA LEU A 35 -8.15 -2.14 2.72
C LEU A 35 -9.46 -2.95 2.83
N ALA A 36 -10.60 -2.32 2.58
CA ALA A 36 -11.89 -3.01 2.57
C ALA A 36 -11.93 -4.11 1.49
N ARG A 37 -11.40 -3.83 0.29
CA ARG A 37 -11.27 -4.83 -0.77
C ARG A 37 -10.33 -5.98 -0.38
N ALA A 38 -9.17 -5.67 0.20
CA ALA A 38 -8.22 -6.67 0.68
C ALA A 38 -8.88 -7.62 1.69
N LYS A 39 -9.65 -7.06 2.63
CA LYS A 39 -10.40 -7.85 3.63
C LYS A 39 -11.51 -8.69 2.99
N ALA A 40 -12.26 -8.13 2.05
CA ALA A 40 -13.35 -8.83 1.37
C ALA A 40 -12.88 -10.01 0.50
N HIS A 41 -11.64 -9.97 0.04
CA HIS A 41 -11.05 -10.97 -0.86
C HIS A 41 -9.90 -11.76 -0.22
N GLN A 42 -9.91 -11.93 1.10
CA GLN A 42 -8.87 -12.69 1.81
C GLN A 42 -8.74 -14.15 1.32
N ASN A 43 -9.82 -14.72 0.79
CA ASN A 43 -9.81 -16.06 0.21
C ASN A 43 -8.86 -16.22 -0.98
N LEU A 44 -8.44 -15.12 -1.62
CA LEU A 44 -7.45 -15.16 -2.70
C LEU A 44 -6.01 -15.36 -2.21
N GLY A 45 -5.76 -15.17 -0.91
CA GLY A 45 -4.42 -15.30 -0.34
C GLY A 45 -3.41 -14.29 -0.86
N ALA A 46 -3.88 -13.15 -1.39
CA ALA A 46 -3.00 -12.13 -1.99
C ALA A 46 -2.15 -11.41 -0.95
N TYR A 47 -2.71 -11.11 0.23
CA TYR A 47 -2.00 -10.45 1.32
C TYR A 47 -1.64 -11.44 2.41
N VAL A 48 -0.37 -11.45 2.82
CA VAL A 48 0.11 -12.23 3.97
C VAL A 48 0.16 -11.42 5.27
N ALA A 49 0.17 -10.10 5.16
CA ALA A 49 0.11 -9.20 6.30
C ALA A 49 -0.59 -7.89 5.94
N LEU A 50 -1.46 -7.43 6.84
CA LEU A 50 -2.10 -6.12 6.84
C LEU A 50 -1.86 -5.47 8.19
N ASN A 51 -1.70 -4.15 8.21
CA ASN A 51 -1.66 -3.34 9.42
C ASN A 51 -2.42 -2.05 9.14
N GLU A 52 -3.72 -2.07 9.43
CA GLU A 52 -4.63 -0.97 9.11
C GLU A 52 -4.21 0.34 9.77
N ASP A 53 -3.78 0.30 11.04
CA ASP A 53 -3.36 1.50 11.77
C ASP A 53 -2.13 2.15 11.11
N ALA A 54 -1.14 1.35 10.74
CA ALA A 54 0.06 1.84 10.04
C ALA A 54 -0.30 2.43 8.66
N THR A 55 -1.18 1.79 7.91
CA THR A 55 -1.65 2.27 6.61
C THR A 55 -2.39 3.60 6.74
N LEU A 56 -3.33 3.69 7.67
CA LEU A 56 -4.12 4.91 7.88
C LEU A 56 -3.27 6.07 8.39
N ALA A 57 -2.28 5.80 9.26
CA ALA A 57 -1.33 6.82 9.70
C ALA A 57 -0.52 7.39 8.53
N GLN A 58 -0.05 6.56 7.61
CA GLN A 58 0.63 7.00 6.38
C GLN A 58 -0.31 7.82 5.49
N ALA A 59 -1.56 7.39 5.33
CA ALA A 59 -2.56 8.10 4.52
C ALA A 59 -2.88 9.49 5.11
N GLN A 60 -3.05 9.60 6.42
CA GLN A 60 -3.26 10.88 7.09
C GLN A 60 -2.07 11.83 6.89
N ALA A 61 -0.84 11.32 7.01
CA ALA A 61 0.37 12.11 6.76
C ALA A 61 0.44 12.57 5.29
N ALA A 62 0.01 11.74 4.34
CA ALA A 62 -0.07 12.09 2.92
C ALA A 62 -1.10 13.21 2.69
N ASP A 63 -2.29 13.11 3.28
CA ASP A 63 -3.31 14.17 3.19
C ASP A 63 -2.81 15.51 3.75
N ALA A 64 -2.04 15.48 4.85
CA ALA A 64 -1.43 16.68 5.41
C ALA A 64 -0.41 17.30 4.45
N ARG A 65 0.43 16.50 3.78
CA ARG A 65 1.39 17.02 2.79
C ARG A 65 0.70 17.55 1.54
N ILE A 66 -0.37 16.91 1.06
CA ILE A 66 -1.19 17.42 -0.04
C ILE A 66 -1.80 18.78 0.33
N ALA A 67 -2.33 18.90 1.55
CA ALA A 67 -2.91 20.16 2.03
C ALA A 67 -1.85 21.29 2.14
N ALA A 68 -0.62 20.93 2.56
CA ALA A 68 0.49 21.87 2.70
C ALA A 68 1.18 22.23 1.36
N GLY A 69 0.83 21.57 0.27
CA GLY A 69 1.47 21.79 -1.04
C GLY A 69 2.87 21.18 -1.16
N THR A 70 3.22 20.23 -0.31
CA THR A 70 4.54 19.55 -0.27
C THR A 70 4.47 18.11 -0.76
N ALA A 71 3.43 17.74 -1.50
CA ALA A 71 3.19 16.38 -1.97
C ALA A 71 4.30 15.85 -2.89
N GLY A 72 4.71 14.61 -2.65
CA GLY A 72 5.59 13.85 -3.53
C GLY A 72 4.87 13.34 -4.79
N ALA A 73 5.62 12.69 -5.67
CA ALA A 73 5.10 12.21 -6.96
C ALA A 73 3.99 11.17 -6.82
N LEU A 74 4.07 10.31 -5.81
CA LEU A 74 3.10 9.25 -5.50
C LEU A 74 2.31 9.52 -4.22
N GLU A 75 2.21 10.79 -3.81
CA GLU A 75 1.59 11.14 -2.53
C GLU A 75 0.18 10.59 -2.38
N GLY A 76 0.01 9.76 -1.36
CA GLY A 76 -1.27 9.13 -1.03
C GLY A 76 -1.65 7.92 -1.90
N VAL A 77 -0.86 7.58 -2.93
CA VAL A 77 -1.16 6.44 -3.81
C VAL A 77 -0.99 5.13 -3.05
N PRO A 78 -2.05 4.30 -2.95
CA PRO A 78 -1.96 3.02 -2.27
C PRO A 78 -1.12 2.03 -3.08
N ILE A 79 -0.18 1.38 -2.39
CA ILE A 79 0.68 0.32 -2.95
C ILE A 79 0.75 -0.86 -1.98
N ALA A 80 1.26 -1.98 -2.44
CA ALA A 80 1.61 -3.11 -1.59
C ALA A 80 2.97 -3.65 -1.97
N HIS A 81 3.73 -4.13 -0.98
CA HIS A 81 5.06 -4.67 -1.19
C HIS A 81 5.03 -6.19 -1.22
N LYS A 82 5.72 -6.79 -2.18
CA LYS A 82 6.00 -8.22 -2.15
C LYS A 82 6.70 -8.58 -0.84
N ASP A 83 6.35 -9.71 -0.23
CA ASP A 83 6.82 -10.07 1.11
C ASP A 83 8.32 -10.41 1.20
N ILE A 84 9.03 -10.36 0.08
CA ILE A 84 10.50 -10.44 0.04
C ILE A 84 11.15 -9.12 0.48
N PHE A 85 10.46 -7.99 0.34
CA PHE A 85 10.99 -6.68 0.74
C PHE A 85 10.71 -6.42 2.21
N VAL A 86 11.77 -6.29 2.99
CA VAL A 86 11.66 -6.04 4.43
C VAL A 86 11.10 -4.66 4.74
N THR A 87 10.23 -4.59 5.73
CA THR A 87 9.62 -3.35 6.23
C THR A 87 9.58 -3.35 7.75
N GLN A 88 9.69 -2.18 8.36
CA GLN A 88 9.55 -2.04 9.82
C GLN A 88 8.08 -2.11 10.25
N ALA A 89 7.17 -1.57 9.44
CA ALA A 89 5.75 -1.44 9.79
C ALA A 89 4.95 -2.74 9.66
N PHE A 90 5.50 -3.74 8.94
CA PHE A 90 4.82 -5.02 8.67
C PHE A 90 5.80 -6.17 8.88
N PRO A 91 5.32 -7.37 9.27
CA PRO A 91 6.14 -8.57 9.25
C PRO A 91 6.73 -8.83 7.87
N SER A 92 7.91 -9.44 7.81
CA SER A 92 8.58 -9.79 6.55
C SER A 92 8.97 -11.27 6.60
N THR A 93 8.22 -12.10 5.88
CA THR A 93 8.36 -13.56 6.00
C THR A 93 8.91 -14.22 4.74
N ALA A 94 9.13 -13.47 3.66
CA ALA A 94 9.53 -14.02 2.35
C ALA A 94 8.60 -15.18 1.89
N GLY A 95 7.33 -15.14 2.28
CA GLY A 95 6.37 -16.21 2.00
C GLY A 95 6.67 -17.52 2.73
N SER A 96 7.55 -17.52 3.76
CA SER A 96 8.00 -18.72 4.47
C SER A 96 7.54 -18.74 5.91
N LYS A 97 7.07 -19.90 6.37
CA LYS A 97 6.78 -20.14 7.78
C LYS A 97 8.05 -20.12 8.66
N MET A 98 9.22 -20.30 8.08
CA MET A 98 10.49 -20.19 8.79
C MET A 98 10.74 -18.79 9.36
N LEU A 99 10.23 -17.77 8.70
CA LEU A 99 10.35 -16.38 9.12
C LEU A 99 9.06 -15.84 9.77
N ALA A 100 8.14 -16.71 10.17
CA ALA A 100 6.92 -16.29 10.85
C ALA A 100 7.26 -15.46 12.09
N GLY A 101 6.68 -14.24 12.18
CA GLY A 101 6.95 -13.33 13.29
C GLY A 101 8.23 -12.50 13.16
N TYR A 102 9.00 -12.65 12.09
CA TYR A 102 10.17 -11.81 11.89
C TYR A 102 9.78 -10.35 11.62
N GLN A 103 10.38 -9.46 12.39
CA GLN A 103 10.27 -8.00 12.22
C GLN A 103 11.64 -7.44 11.84
N SER A 104 11.71 -6.79 10.68
CA SER A 104 12.95 -6.17 10.23
C SER A 104 13.27 -4.92 11.05
N PRO A 105 14.53 -4.69 11.44
CA PRO A 105 14.96 -3.46 12.08
C PRO A 105 15.13 -2.29 11.09
N PHE A 106 14.95 -2.51 9.79
CA PHE A 106 15.08 -1.49 8.74
C PHE A 106 14.11 -1.77 7.59
N ASP A 107 13.88 -0.74 6.77
CA ASP A 107 13.16 -0.87 5.51
C ASP A 107 14.12 -1.15 4.35
N ALA A 108 13.68 -1.98 3.40
CA ALA A 108 14.43 -2.16 2.15
C ALA A 108 14.53 -0.81 1.39
N THR A 109 15.58 -0.64 0.62
CA THR A 109 15.81 0.60 -0.14
C THR A 109 14.62 0.98 -1.03
N VAL A 110 13.98 0.01 -1.69
CA VAL A 110 12.80 0.27 -2.52
C VAL A 110 11.61 0.75 -1.67
N VAL A 111 11.43 0.21 -0.48
CA VAL A 111 10.38 0.62 0.47
C VAL A 111 10.60 2.07 0.90
N THR A 112 11.83 2.41 1.28
CA THR A 112 12.20 3.78 1.66
C THR A 112 11.94 4.76 0.51
N LYS A 113 12.37 4.45 -0.70
CA LYS A 113 12.19 5.32 -1.87
C LYS A 113 10.72 5.54 -2.22
N LEU A 114 9.89 4.51 -2.13
CA LEU A 114 8.45 4.64 -2.38
C LEU A 114 7.77 5.47 -1.28
N ALA A 115 8.18 5.30 -0.02
CA ALA A 115 7.70 6.12 1.09
C ALA A 115 8.10 7.60 0.93
N GLU A 116 9.34 7.88 0.51
CA GLU A 116 9.81 9.24 0.20
C GLU A 116 9.03 9.88 -0.95
N ALA A 117 8.58 9.08 -1.93
CA ALA A 117 7.70 9.54 -2.99
C ALA A 117 6.25 9.78 -2.53
N GLY A 118 5.92 9.40 -1.28
CA GLY A 118 4.62 9.62 -0.66
C GLY A 118 3.63 8.48 -0.79
N ALA A 119 4.04 7.32 -1.31
CA ALA A 119 3.16 6.15 -1.43
C ALA A 119 2.72 5.63 -0.07
N VAL A 120 1.50 5.11 0.00
CA VAL A 120 0.89 4.53 1.20
C VAL A 120 0.88 3.02 1.10
N THR A 121 1.53 2.34 2.04
CA THR A 121 1.62 0.88 2.05
C THR A 121 0.37 0.25 2.64
N LEU A 122 -0.33 -0.55 1.84
CA LEU A 122 -1.51 -1.32 2.27
C LEU A 122 -1.14 -2.57 3.04
N GLY A 123 -0.06 -3.25 2.64
CA GLY A 123 0.34 -4.51 3.24
C GLY A 123 1.45 -5.21 2.47
N LYS A 124 1.64 -6.49 2.82
CA LYS A 124 2.64 -7.38 2.21
C LYS A 124 1.95 -8.43 1.36
N LEU A 125 2.40 -8.58 0.13
CA LEU A 125 1.84 -9.51 -0.85
C LEU A 125 2.52 -10.88 -0.74
N ASN A 126 1.72 -11.91 -0.91
CA ASN A 126 2.19 -13.28 -1.00
C ASN A 126 3.19 -13.46 -2.15
N CYS A 127 4.09 -14.39 -2.00
CA CYS A 127 5.10 -14.72 -3.00
C CYS A 127 5.54 -16.18 -2.85
N ASP A 128 6.20 -16.69 -3.86
CA ASP A 128 6.90 -17.98 -3.73
C ASP A 128 7.93 -17.91 -2.59
N GLU A 129 8.04 -18.98 -1.83
CA GLU A 129 8.93 -19.05 -0.67
C GLU A 129 10.36 -18.62 -1.05
N PHE A 130 10.88 -17.61 -0.35
CA PHE A 130 12.18 -16.97 -0.63
C PHE A 130 12.35 -16.46 -2.06
N ALA A 131 11.24 -16.19 -2.76
CA ALA A 131 11.22 -15.76 -4.16
C ALA A 131 11.92 -16.77 -5.12
N MET A 132 11.90 -18.05 -4.78
CA MET A 132 12.57 -19.12 -5.55
C MET A 132 11.58 -20.01 -6.30
N GLY A 133 10.54 -19.41 -6.88
CA GLY A 133 9.54 -20.13 -7.66
C GLY A 133 9.03 -19.30 -8.82
N SER A 134 8.09 -19.88 -9.59
CA SER A 134 7.48 -19.24 -10.75
C SER A 134 5.96 -19.26 -10.75
N ALA A 135 5.36 -19.83 -9.71
CA ALA A 135 3.90 -19.92 -9.56
C ALA A 135 3.55 -19.87 -8.06
N ASN A 136 2.63 -18.99 -7.71
CA ASN A 136 2.14 -18.79 -6.36
C ASN A 136 0.61 -18.75 -6.34
#